data_7e203b84fdab3f617ca3efbafd5846e1
#
_entry.id   7e203b84fdab3f617ca3efbafd5846e1
#
_cell.length_a   1.000
_cell.length_b   1.000
_cell.length_c   1.000
_cell.angle_alpha   90.00
_cell.angle_beta   90.00
_cell.angle_gamma   90.00
#
_symmetry.space_group_name_H-M   'P 1'
#
loop_
_entity.id
_entity.type
_entity.pdbx_description
1 polymer ?
#
loop_
_entity_poly.entity_id
_entity_poly.type
_entity_poly.pdbx_seq_one_letter_code
_entity_poly.pdbx_strand_id
1 'polypeptide(L)' 'MDEKKRFNLLIDNERYPVSILPSEEEGYREAAKQINYKLNKYRSAFPEFSSIQHWKMVAL' A
#
# COMPACT_ATOMS: atom_id res chain seq x y z
N MET A 1 8.68 -18.75 -19.73
CA MET A 1 7.95 -17.49 -19.87
C MET A 1 7.32 -17.11 -18.55
N ASP A 2 7.43 -15.86 -18.21
CA ASP A 2 6.89 -15.35 -16.95
C ASP A 2 5.40 -15.14 -17.09
N GLU A 3 4.63 -15.89 -16.32
CA GLU A 3 3.19 -15.72 -16.28
C GLU A 3 2.82 -14.89 -15.07
N LYS A 4 1.85 -13.99 -15.25
CA LYS A 4 1.30 -13.24 -14.16
C LYS A 4 0.60 -14.17 -13.18
N LYS A 5 0.83 -13.94 -11.90
CA LYS A 5 0.18 -14.68 -10.83
C LYS A 5 -0.58 -13.73 -9.93
N ARG A 6 -1.55 -14.28 -9.22
CA ARG A 6 -2.37 -13.49 -8.31
C ARG A 6 -1.74 -13.45 -6.94
N PHE A 7 -1.52 -12.23 -6.44
CA PHE A 7 -1.02 -12.00 -5.10
C PHE A 7 -1.98 -11.07 -4.35
N ASN A 8 -2.01 -11.18 -3.05
CA ASN A 8 -2.77 -10.27 -2.20
C ASN A 8 -1.83 -9.25 -1.58
N LEU A 9 -2.10 -7.97 -1.84
CA LEU A 9 -1.39 -6.88 -1.18
C LEU A 9 -2.22 -6.40 0.00
N LEU A 10 -1.58 -6.21 1.13
CA LEU A 10 -2.25 -5.68 2.32
C LEU A 10 -1.96 -4.18 2.42
N ILE A 11 -3.01 -3.37 2.24
CA ILE A 11 -2.93 -1.92 2.34
C ILE A 11 -4.05 -1.46 3.27
N ASP A 12 -3.69 -0.79 4.35
CA ASP A 12 -4.64 -0.28 5.34
C ASP A 12 -5.58 -1.37 5.86
N ASN A 13 -5.02 -2.54 6.18
CA ASN A 13 -5.74 -3.72 6.66
C ASN A 13 -6.74 -4.31 5.66
N GLU A 14 -6.69 -3.89 4.40
CA GLU A 14 -7.50 -4.44 3.33
C GLU A 14 -6.63 -5.22 2.36
N ARG A 15 -7.18 -6.32 1.86
CA ARG A 15 -6.49 -7.17 0.88
C ARG A 15 -6.90 -6.75 -0.52
N TYR A 16 -5.90 -6.49 -1.35
CA TYR A 16 -6.10 -6.14 -2.75
C TYR A 16 -5.49 -7.23 -3.61
N PRO A 17 -6.30 -8.05 -4.30
CA PRO A 17 -5.77 -9.05 -5.22
C PRO A 17 -5.25 -8.37 -6.47
N VAL A 18 -3.99 -8.63 -6.82
CA VAL A 18 -3.36 -8.07 -8.00
C VAL A 18 -2.76 -9.19 -8.84
N SER A 19 -2.80 -9.04 -10.15
CA SER A 19 -2.16 -9.97 -11.09
C SER A 19 -0.88 -9.32 -11.60
N ILE A 20 0.25 -9.85 -11.15
CA ILE A 20 1.57 -9.30 -11.47
C ILE A 20 2.53 -10.45 -11.76
N LEU A 21 3.66 -10.12 -12.38
CA LEU A 21 4.73 -11.07 -12.57
C LEU A 21 5.36 -11.44 -11.23
N PRO A 22 5.75 -12.70 -11.02
CA PRO A 22 6.44 -13.07 -9.78
C PRO A 22 7.69 -12.24 -9.51
N SER A 23 8.38 -11.80 -10.56
CA SER A 23 9.56 -10.94 -10.41
C SER A 23 9.23 -9.54 -9.87
N GLU A 24 7.96 -9.13 -9.94
CA GLU A 24 7.51 -7.82 -9.47
C GLU A 24 6.93 -7.86 -8.06
N GLU A 25 6.70 -9.06 -7.52
CA GLU A 25 6.03 -9.24 -6.23
C GLU A 25 6.71 -8.48 -5.10
N GLU A 26 8.02 -8.62 -5.00
CA GLU A 26 8.78 -8.00 -3.91
C GLU A 26 8.67 -6.47 -3.96
N GLY A 27 8.73 -5.88 -5.15
CA GLY A 27 8.59 -4.44 -5.33
C GLY A 27 7.21 -3.93 -4.90
N TYR A 28 6.15 -4.64 -5.29
CA TYR A 28 4.79 -4.26 -4.89
C TYR A 28 4.57 -4.41 -3.39
N ARG A 29 5.11 -5.47 -2.78
CA ARG A 29 5.01 -5.66 -1.33
C ARG A 29 5.76 -4.58 -0.57
N GLU A 30 6.94 -4.19 -1.05
CA GLU A 30 7.69 -3.10 -0.44
C GLU A 30 6.97 -1.77 -0.57
N ALA A 31 6.36 -1.50 -1.75
CA ALA A 31 5.58 -0.30 -1.96
C ALA A 31 4.37 -0.24 -1.00
N ALA A 32 3.66 -1.36 -0.85
CA ALA A 32 2.53 -1.45 0.09
C ALA A 32 2.98 -1.19 1.53
N LYS A 33 4.13 -1.73 1.90
CA LYS A 33 4.72 -1.54 3.23
C LYS A 33 5.03 -0.07 3.51
N GLN A 34 5.58 0.63 2.51
CA GLN A 34 5.87 2.05 2.62
C GLN A 34 4.60 2.89 2.74
N ILE A 35 3.57 2.54 1.98
CA ILE A 35 2.27 3.21 2.07
C ILE A 35 1.68 3.04 3.48
N ASN A 36 1.69 1.82 4.01
CA ASN A 36 1.18 1.56 5.35
C ASN A 36 1.95 2.32 6.42
N TYR A 37 3.26 2.40 6.28
CA TYR A 37 4.10 3.17 7.20
C TYR A 37 3.75 4.65 7.18
N LYS A 38 3.65 5.25 5.99
CA LYS A 38 3.30 6.66 5.85
C LYS A 38 1.92 6.95 6.39
N LEU A 39 0.96 6.07 6.08
CA LEU A 39 -0.42 6.25 6.54
C LEU A 39 -0.50 6.27 8.06
N ASN A 40 0.16 5.34 8.73
CA ASN A 40 0.21 5.29 10.19
C ASN A 40 0.89 6.53 10.77
N LYS A 41 1.97 6.98 10.14
CA LYS A 41 2.69 8.18 10.55
C LYS A 41 1.80 9.42 10.49
N TYR A 42 1.09 9.59 9.39
CA TYR A 42 0.25 10.77 9.21
C TYR A 42 -1.01 10.73 10.09
N ARG A 43 -1.58 9.55 10.30
CA ARG A 43 -2.70 9.39 11.23
C ARG A 43 -2.31 9.76 12.66
N SER A 44 -1.12 9.40 13.08
CA SER A 44 -0.61 9.72 14.41
C SER A 44 -0.27 11.20 14.55
N ALA A 45 0.32 11.79 13.51
CA ALA A 45 0.75 13.20 13.54
C ALA A 45 -0.41 14.17 13.36
N PHE A 46 -1.44 13.79 12.60
CA PHE A 46 -2.58 14.64 12.25
C PHE A 46 -3.90 13.93 12.51
N PRO A 47 -4.21 13.65 13.79
CA PRO A 47 -5.44 12.91 14.11
C PRO A 47 -6.71 13.68 13.76
N GLU A 48 -6.64 15.01 13.61
CA GLU A 48 -7.77 15.85 13.24
C GLU A 48 -8.13 15.80 11.75
N PHE A 49 -7.24 15.25 10.94
CA PHE A 49 -7.49 15.12 9.50
C PHE A 49 -8.35 13.89 9.20
N SER A 50 -9.16 13.98 8.14
CA SER A 50 -9.96 12.87 7.67
C SER A 50 -9.09 11.80 7.01
N SER A 51 -9.67 10.61 6.81
CA SER A 51 -8.98 9.52 6.12
C SER A 51 -8.52 9.92 4.72
N ILE A 52 -9.37 10.63 3.97
CA ILE A 52 -9.01 11.12 2.63
C ILE A 52 -7.82 12.07 2.69
N GLN A 53 -7.78 12.94 3.69
CA GLN A 53 -6.66 13.87 3.85
C GLN A 53 -5.36 13.15 4.16
N HIS A 54 -5.41 12.09 4.99
CA HIS A 54 -4.24 11.26 5.24
C HIS A 54 -3.72 10.61 3.96
N TRP A 55 -4.63 10.09 3.12
CA TRP A 55 -4.25 9.48 1.85
C TRP A 55 -3.61 10.48 0.90
N LYS A 56 -4.09 11.72 0.87
CA LYS A 56 -3.48 12.77 0.06
C LYS A 56 -2.05 13.04 0.52
N MET A 57 -1.78 12.98 1.81
CA MET A 57 -0.44 13.16 2.34
C MET A 57 0.49 12.00 1.99
N VAL A 58 -0.05 10.79 1.95
CA VAL A 58 0.73 9.62 1.51
C VAL A 58 1.22 9.80 0.08
N ALA A 59 0.45 10.47 -0.77
CA ALA A 59 0.80 10.70 -2.17
C ALA A 59 1.89 11.77 -2.37
N LEU A 60 2.25 12.50 -1.33
CA LEU A 60 3.37 13.43 -1.42
C LEU A 60 4.67 12.65 -1.57
#